data_9be34437c500e66637320aae52158ff9
#
_entry.id   9be34437c500e66637320aae52158ff9
#
_cell.length_a   1.000
_cell.length_b   1.000
_cell.length_c   1.000
_cell.angle_alpha   90.00
_cell.angle_beta   90.00
_cell.angle_gamma   90.00
#
_symmetry.space_group_name_H-M   'P 1'
#
loop_
_entity.id
_entity.type
_entity.pdbx_description
1 polymer ?
#
loop_
_entity_poly.entity_id
_entity_poly.type
_entity_poly.pdbx_seq_one_letter_code
_entity_poly.pdbx_strand_id
1 'polypeptide(L)'
;MIRKVHLFLIAGIAFLGLLGTGACGGDDSVSGGKKRLKIAGVFLQEDQFFRLIQFGMRDAADQAGAELLLASSDSKLDKEIQLVNTYIARQVDAIVLSPLSKTASVTALTRARDAGIKVITYNSTVEGGVPVSFIESDQSNLGAQTGRVARSYIEERLKGNAKIAILAFKSLLAEQSDARTGGFKSEISNLPGAEIVAEQDAWLPEMAIKKVGDILTANPEVNLIWSANEGGTVGAVMAVKSAGQEGRIAVFGTDVSDQLAGFLLSDDQILHATTGQRPFEIGSKAVETAVDAINEEPVKNRVSMSGVLLNRLDPAAVRTFRKRLQELIAKGS
;
A
#
# COMPACT_ATOMS: atom_id res chain seq x y z
N MET A 1 5.82 79.55 14.38
CA MET A 1 4.84 79.93 15.42
C MET A 1 5.04 78.93 16.54
N ILE A 2 5.74 79.26 17.56
CA ILE A 2 5.34 79.71 18.89
C ILE A 2 4.91 78.48 19.73
N ARG A 3 5.88 77.98 20.61
CA ARG A 3 5.95 78.15 22.07
C ARG A 3 4.96 77.23 22.83
N LYS A 4 5.30 76.57 23.92
CA LYS A 4 6.18 76.70 25.12
C LYS A 4 6.14 75.36 25.87
N VAL A 5 7.19 74.71 26.35
CA VAL A 5 8.00 74.91 27.59
C VAL A 5 7.22 75.15 28.85
N HIS A 6 7.39 74.22 29.80
CA HIS A 6 7.61 74.41 31.24
C HIS A 6 7.66 73.00 31.91
N LEU A 7 8.63 72.44 32.40
CA LEU A 7 9.66 72.52 33.47
C LEU A 7 9.13 72.94 34.86
N PHE A 8 9.30 72.07 35.85
CA PHE A 8 9.61 72.24 37.26
C PHE A 8 9.44 70.89 37.97
N LEU A 9 10.37 70.25 38.54
CA LEU A 9 11.40 70.40 39.55
C LEU A 9 10.96 69.94 40.95
N ILE A 10 11.65 68.90 41.47
CA ILE A 10 12.26 68.73 42.84
C ILE A 10 11.39 68.19 43.98
N ALA A 11 11.92 67.21 44.59
CA ALA A 11 12.25 66.82 45.97
C ALA A 11 11.62 65.46 46.32
N GLY A 12 12.29 64.40 46.61
CA GLY A 12 13.39 64.17 47.55
C GLY A 12 12.88 63.88 48.93
N ILE A 13 12.94 62.63 49.42
CA ILE A 13 13.30 62.24 50.79
C ILE A 13 13.28 60.71 50.87
N ALA A 14 14.36 60.17 51.40
CA ALA A 14 14.60 58.79 51.75
C ALA A 14 13.83 58.41 53.05
N PHE A 15 13.53 57.09 53.23
CA PHE A 15 13.93 56.37 54.43
C PHE A 15 13.43 54.97 54.52
N LEU A 16 14.36 54.04 54.73
CA LEU A 16 14.38 52.83 55.59
C LEU A 16 13.37 51.69 55.30
N GLY A 17 13.88 50.66 54.85
CA GLY A 17 14.03 49.29 55.31
C GLY A 17 12.87 48.54 55.97
N LEU A 18 12.49 47.43 55.36
CA LEU A 18 12.14 46.23 56.11
C LEU A 18 12.43 45.00 55.26
N LEU A 19 13.23 44.10 55.81
CA LEU A 19 13.49 42.77 55.34
C LEU A 19 12.17 41.97 55.24
N GLY A 20 11.75 41.63 54.05
CA GLY A 20 10.69 40.68 53.79
C GLY A 20 11.25 39.57 52.94
N THR A 21 11.46 38.40 53.55
CA THR A 21 11.74 37.12 52.81
C THR A 21 10.54 36.77 51.98
N GLY A 22 10.53 37.19 50.70
CA GLY A 22 9.59 36.78 49.70
C GLY A 22 10.11 35.52 49.02
N ALA A 23 9.47 34.39 49.28
CA ALA A 23 9.66 33.16 48.55
C ALA A 23 9.51 33.42 47.06
N CYS A 24 10.53 33.07 46.27
CA CYS A 24 10.43 32.90 44.82
C CYS A 24 9.49 31.73 44.56
N GLY A 25 8.23 32.03 44.33
CA GLY A 25 7.32 31.16 43.63
C GLY A 25 7.72 31.22 42.16
N GLY A 26 8.59 30.32 41.75
CA GLY A 26 8.76 30.02 40.33
C GLY A 26 7.44 29.46 39.83
N ASP A 27 6.78 30.27 39.02
CA ASP A 27 5.66 29.81 38.20
C ASP A 27 6.26 28.94 37.08
N ASP A 28 6.63 27.69 37.46
CA ASP A 28 6.85 26.64 36.52
C ASP A 28 5.48 26.29 35.90
N SER A 29 5.03 27.14 34.99
CA SER A 29 4.04 26.76 34.02
C SER A 29 4.69 25.66 33.16
N VAL A 30 4.65 24.42 33.68
CA VAL A 30 4.87 23.21 32.92
C VAL A 30 3.86 23.26 31.80
N SER A 31 4.28 23.81 30.67
CA SER A 31 3.62 23.61 29.39
C SER A 31 3.58 22.08 29.20
N GLY A 32 2.43 21.49 29.52
CA GLY A 32 2.13 20.08 29.31
C GLY A 32 2.12 19.79 27.78
N GLY A 33 3.29 19.81 27.17
CA GLY A 33 3.48 19.38 25.80
C GLY A 33 2.97 17.96 25.70
N LYS A 34 1.91 17.73 24.93
CA LYS A 34 1.39 16.39 24.63
C LYS A 34 2.57 15.53 24.19
N LYS A 35 2.86 14.44 24.91
CA LYS A 35 3.98 13.52 24.57
C LYS A 35 3.87 13.16 23.10
N ARG A 36 4.93 13.39 22.33
CA ARG A 36 4.97 13.03 20.90
C ARG A 36 4.88 11.53 20.78
N LEU A 37 3.91 11.03 20.02
CA LEU A 37 3.72 9.60 19.78
C LEU A 37 4.93 9.04 19.04
N LYS A 38 5.35 7.83 19.40
CA LYS A 38 6.43 7.09 18.75
C LYS A 38 5.86 5.87 18.06
N ILE A 39 5.93 5.84 16.73
CA ILE A 39 5.42 4.74 15.90
C ILE A 39 6.60 4.09 15.19
N ALA A 40 6.76 2.78 15.34
CA ALA A 40 7.73 2.01 14.58
C ALA A 40 7.07 1.43 13.32
N GLY A 41 7.64 1.70 12.14
CA GLY A 41 7.23 1.12 10.88
C GLY A 41 8.25 0.06 10.42
N VAL A 42 7.84 -1.20 10.32
CA VAL A 42 8.69 -2.29 9.82
C VAL A 42 8.17 -2.76 8.47
N PHE A 43 9.00 -2.62 7.45
CA PHE A 43 8.69 -3.07 6.10
C PHE A 43 9.57 -4.25 5.68
N LEU A 44 9.08 -5.00 4.69
CA LEU A 44 9.65 -6.29 4.33
C LEU A 44 10.99 -6.16 3.61
N GLN A 45 11.05 -5.29 2.60
CA GLN A 45 12.20 -5.14 1.70
C GLN A 45 12.18 -3.78 0.98
N GLU A 46 13.31 -3.43 0.34
CA GLU A 46 13.47 -2.19 -0.42
C GLU A 46 13.06 -2.39 -1.89
N ASP A 47 11.75 -2.42 -2.16
CA ASP A 47 11.20 -2.36 -3.51
C ASP A 47 10.25 -1.19 -3.68
N GLN A 48 9.72 -0.98 -4.89
CA GLN A 48 8.83 0.13 -5.18
C GLN A 48 7.53 0.07 -4.36
N PHE A 49 6.97 -1.12 -4.14
CA PHE A 49 5.73 -1.29 -3.38
C PHE A 49 5.91 -0.86 -1.92
N PHE A 50 6.92 -1.39 -1.23
CA PHE A 50 7.19 -1.03 0.16
C PHE A 50 7.70 0.41 0.31
N ARG A 51 8.38 0.95 -0.70
CA ARG A 51 8.78 2.36 -0.69
C ARG A 51 7.58 3.31 -0.73
N LEU A 52 6.57 3.01 -1.53
CA LEU A 52 5.32 3.78 -1.55
C LEU A 52 4.56 3.66 -0.22
N ILE A 53 4.57 2.49 0.42
CA ILE A 53 4.01 2.31 1.78
C ILE A 53 4.75 3.21 2.79
N GLN A 54 6.09 3.25 2.75
CA GLN A 54 6.89 4.12 3.63
C GLN A 54 6.52 5.59 3.44
N PHE A 55 6.29 6.05 2.21
CA PHE A 55 5.87 7.44 1.95
C PHE A 55 4.51 7.73 2.57
N GLY A 56 3.55 6.82 2.44
CA GLY A 56 2.26 6.94 3.11
C GLY A 56 2.37 6.97 4.63
N MET A 57 3.23 6.11 5.21
CA MET A 57 3.49 6.11 6.65
C MET A 57 4.08 7.43 7.13
N ARG A 58 5.04 8.01 6.39
CA ARG A 58 5.65 9.31 6.72
C ARG A 58 4.63 10.43 6.67
N ASP A 59 3.85 10.50 5.58
CA ASP A 59 2.82 11.51 5.41
C ASP A 59 1.81 11.52 6.56
N ALA A 60 1.29 10.35 6.94
CA ALA A 60 0.36 10.21 8.05
C ALA A 60 1.00 10.51 9.41
N ALA A 61 2.26 10.11 9.63
CA ALA A 61 2.97 10.41 10.86
C ALA A 61 3.23 11.92 11.01
N ASP A 62 3.62 12.61 9.94
CA ASP A 62 3.83 14.06 9.92
C ASP A 62 2.52 14.80 10.20
N GLN A 63 1.40 14.38 9.59
CA GLN A 63 0.08 14.94 9.86
C GLN A 63 -0.36 14.77 11.31
N ALA A 64 -0.02 13.63 11.92
CA ALA A 64 -0.32 13.34 13.33
C ALA A 64 0.67 13.98 14.31
N GLY A 65 1.76 14.59 13.83
CA GLY A 65 2.86 15.09 14.67
C GLY A 65 3.60 13.97 15.42
N ALA A 66 3.56 12.73 14.90
CA ALA A 66 4.21 11.57 15.49
C ALA A 66 5.68 11.44 15.06
N GLU A 67 6.50 10.79 15.88
CA GLU A 67 7.83 10.32 15.53
C GLU A 67 7.71 8.96 14.85
N LEU A 68 8.17 8.85 13.59
CA LEU A 68 8.15 7.59 12.84
C LEU A 68 9.57 7.00 12.74
N LEU A 69 9.71 5.75 13.21
CA LEU A 69 10.95 4.99 13.19
C LEU A 69 10.83 3.87 12.16
N LEU A 70 11.40 4.06 10.96
CA LEU A 70 11.33 3.07 9.86
C LEU A 70 12.54 2.14 9.87
N ALA A 71 12.30 0.84 9.63
CA ALA A 71 13.34 -0.16 9.40
C ALA A 71 12.87 -1.27 8.48
N SER A 72 13.80 -1.84 7.69
CA SER A 72 13.59 -3.01 6.87
C SER A 72 13.92 -4.30 7.62
N SER A 73 13.06 -5.31 7.50
CA SER A 73 13.39 -6.68 7.95
C SER A 73 14.27 -7.43 6.95
N ASP A 74 14.48 -6.87 5.73
CA ASP A 74 15.24 -7.47 4.64
C ASP A 74 14.80 -8.91 4.32
N SER A 75 13.52 -9.17 4.43
CA SER A 75 12.92 -10.50 4.25
C SER A 75 13.54 -11.58 5.16
N LYS A 76 14.04 -11.19 6.35
CA LYS A 76 14.66 -12.08 7.34
C LYS A 76 13.86 -12.09 8.63
N LEU A 77 13.38 -13.26 9.02
CA LEU A 77 12.55 -13.42 10.22
C LEU A 77 13.29 -13.08 11.51
N ASP A 78 14.57 -13.44 11.62
CA ASP A 78 15.42 -13.11 12.76
C ASP A 78 15.60 -11.61 12.92
N LYS A 79 15.77 -10.88 11.82
CA LYS A 79 15.85 -9.41 11.82
C LYS A 79 14.50 -8.77 12.20
N GLU A 80 13.38 -9.29 11.70
CA GLU A 80 12.04 -8.85 12.10
C GLU A 80 11.88 -8.97 13.63
N ILE A 81 12.19 -10.14 14.19
CA ILE A 81 12.11 -10.39 15.64
C ILE A 81 13.03 -9.44 16.43
N GLN A 82 14.25 -9.19 15.95
CA GLN A 82 15.19 -8.26 16.58
C GLN A 82 14.65 -6.81 16.57
N LEU A 83 14.06 -6.36 15.45
CA LEU A 83 13.44 -5.05 15.33
C LEU A 83 12.28 -4.90 16.32
N VAL A 84 11.37 -5.88 16.40
CA VAL A 84 10.27 -5.87 17.36
C VAL A 84 10.79 -5.76 18.79
N ASN A 85 11.80 -6.55 19.18
CA ASN A 85 12.41 -6.48 20.52
C ASN A 85 13.07 -5.13 20.79
N THR A 86 13.72 -4.54 19.79
CA THR A 86 14.34 -3.21 19.87
C THR A 86 13.26 -2.14 20.14
N TYR A 87 12.13 -2.22 19.44
CA TYR A 87 11.04 -1.26 19.62
C TYR A 87 10.30 -1.43 20.95
N ILE A 88 10.20 -2.67 21.46
CA ILE A 88 9.73 -2.90 22.84
C ILE A 88 10.67 -2.21 23.84
N ALA A 89 11.97 -2.40 23.71
CA ALA A 89 12.97 -1.76 24.60
C ALA A 89 12.97 -0.22 24.48
N ARG A 90 12.66 0.33 23.31
CA ARG A 90 12.52 1.77 23.07
C ARG A 90 11.18 2.35 23.52
N GLN A 91 10.28 1.51 24.02
CA GLN A 91 8.97 1.92 24.52
C GLN A 91 8.20 2.75 23.48
N VAL A 92 8.11 2.26 22.23
CA VAL A 92 7.26 2.87 21.21
C VAL A 92 5.78 2.69 21.56
N ASP A 93 4.93 3.59 21.10
CA ASP A 93 3.50 3.54 21.41
C ASP A 93 2.76 2.57 20.45
N ALA A 94 3.28 2.38 19.21
CA ALA A 94 2.77 1.39 18.27
C ALA A 94 3.87 0.79 17.38
N ILE A 95 3.60 -0.42 16.87
CA ILE A 95 4.37 -1.08 15.80
C ILE A 95 3.43 -1.33 14.62
N VAL A 96 3.78 -0.81 13.45
CA VAL A 96 3.13 -1.01 12.15
C VAL A 96 4.04 -1.91 11.31
N LEU A 97 3.62 -3.13 11.02
CA LEU A 97 4.50 -4.18 10.50
C LEU A 97 3.83 -5.01 9.38
N SER A 98 4.61 -5.37 8.34
CA SER A 98 4.26 -6.45 7.41
C SER A 98 4.97 -7.73 7.85
N PRO A 99 4.30 -8.66 8.55
CA PRO A 99 4.97 -9.85 9.10
C PRO A 99 5.39 -10.82 8.01
N LEU A 100 6.54 -11.43 8.21
CA LEU A 100 7.12 -12.44 7.30
C LEU A 100 6.43 -13.80 7.41
N SER A 101 5.91 -14.13 8.58
CA SER A 101 5.30 -15.43 8.82
C SER A 101 4.04 -15.29 9.67
N LYS A 102 2.97 -15.94 9.23
CA LYS A 102 1.69 -16.00 9.96
C LYS A 102 1.83 -16.61 11.35
N THR A 103 2.77 -17.52 11.53
CA THR A 103 2.97 -18.28 12.79
C THR A 103 4.23 -17.89 13.53
N ALA A 104 5.38 -17.78 12.84
CA ALA A 104 6.67 -17.53 13.51
C ALA A 104 6.78 -16.10 14.10
N SER A 105 6.11 -15.10 13.49
CA SER A 105 6.08 -13.72 13.98
C SER A 105 5.18 -13.53 15.21
N VAL A 106 4.25 -14.47 15.49
CA VAL A 106 3.24 -14.37 16.57
C VAL A 106 3.88 -14.09 17.93
N THR A 107 4.92 -14.85 18.31
CA THR A 107 5.53 -14.74 19.65
C THR A 107 6.15 -13.36 19.88
N ALA A 108 6.83 -12.79 18.89
CA ALA A 108 7.44 -11.47 19.02
C ALA A 108 6.37 -10.37 19.13
N LEU A 109 5.33 -10.43 18.29
CA LEU A 109 4.24 -9.46 18.30
C LEU A 109 3.35 -9.59 19.55
N THR A 110 3.18 -10.80 20.09
CA THR A 110 2.50 -11.01 21.39
C THR A 110 3.25 -10.30 22.51
N ARG A 111 4.59 -10.41 22.56
CA ARG A 111 5.39 -9.66 23.55
C ARG A 111 5.24 -8.16 23.42
N ALA A 112 5.16 -7.61 22.20
CA ALA A 112 4.92 -6.19 21.97
C ALA A 112 3.54 -5.78 22.51
N ARG A 113 2.49 -6.51 22.19
CA ARG A 113 1.12 -6.31 22.73
C ARG A 113 1.11 -6.35 24.26
N ASP A 114 1.73 -7.36 24.84
CA ASP A 114 1.74 -7.58 26.30
C ASP A 114 2.56 -6.49 27.04
N ALA A 115 3.49 -5.82 26.33
CA ALA A 115 4.17 -4.61 26.78
C ALA A 115 3.33 -3.32 26.61
N GLY A 116 2.06 -3.43 26.16
CA GLY A 116 1.14 -2.30 25.98
C GLY A 116 1.27 -1.58 24.62
N ILE A 117 2.10 -2.10 23.71
CA ILE A 117 2.32 -1.50 22.38
C ILE A 117 1.17 -1.90 21.45
N LYS A 118 0.59 -0.94 20.75
CA LYS A 118 -0.45 -1.22 19.74
C LYS A 118 0.19 -1.85 18.51
N VAL A 119 -0.26 -3.04 18.13
CA VAL A 119 0.26 -3.77 16.96
C VAL A 119 -0.72 -3.64 15.81
N ILE A 120 -0.30 -3.04 14.70
CA ILE A 120 -1.03 -2.96 13.44
C ILE A 120 -0.24 -3.74 12.39
N THR A 121 -0.90 -4.63 11.68
CA THR A 121 -0.28 -5.32 10.54
C THR A 121 -0.80 -4.77 9.22
N TYR A 122 0.02 -4.86 8.18
CA TYR A 122 -0.40 -4.50 6.83
C TYR A 122 0.15 -5.50 5.80
N ASN A 123 -0.44 -5.57 4.60
CA ASN A 123 -0.08 -6.47 3.51
C ASN A 123 -0.20 -7.96 3.86
N SER A 124 0.34 -8.40 4.98
CA SER A 124 0.15 -9.73 5.58
C SER A 124 -0.15 -9.59 7.08
N THR A 125 -0.65 -10.64 7.71
CA THR A 125 -0.98 -10.65 9.14
C THR A 125 -0.53 -11.95 9.81
N VAL A 126 -0.68 -12.01 11.14
CA VAL A 126 -0.37 -13.20 11.95
C VAL A 126 -1.65 -13.85 12.47
N GLU A 127 -1.54 -15.12 12.83
CA GLU A 127 -2.61 -15.86 13.49
C GLU A 127 -2.80 -15.44 14.97
N GLY A 128 -3.89 -15.88 15.59
CA GLY A 128 -4.11 -15.70 17.03
C GLY A 128 -4.61 -14.33 17.48
N GLY A 129 -5.02 -13.45 16.56
CA GLY A 129 -5.68 -12.17 16.92
C GLY A 129 -4.78 -11.19 17.69
N VAL A 130 -3.48 -11.21 17.45
CA VAL A 130 -2.50 -10.32 18.12
C VAL A 130 -2.63 -8.87 17.68
N PRO A 131 -2.73 -8.55 16.36
CA PRO A 131 -2.89 -7.16 15.91
C PRO A 131 -4.27 -6.60 16.30
N VAL A 132 -4.30 -5.31 16.65
CA VAL A 132 -5.57 -4.59 16.85
C VAL A 132 -6.26 -4.28 15.52
N SER A 133 -5.48 -4.23 14.43
CA SER A 133 -5.99 -4.05 13.07
C SER A 133 -5.06 -4.64 12.04
N PHE A 134 -5.65 -5.09 10.92
CA PHE A 134 -4.94 -5.53 9.72
C PHE A 134 -5.40 -4.72 8.51
N ILE A 135 -4.45 -4.05 7.84
CA ILE A 135 -4.71 -3.23 6.64
C ILE A 135 -4.21 -3.98 5.40
N GLU A 136 -5.09 -4.25 4.47
CA GLU A 136 -4.75 -5.04 3.27
C GLU A 136 -5.39 -4.51 1.99
N SER A 137 -4.91 -4.98 0.85
CA SER A 137 -5.66 -4.88 -0.41
C SER A 137 -6.74 -5.96 -0.47
N ASP A 138 -7.92 -5.61 -0.96
CA ASP A 138 -8.96 -6.58 -1.29
C ASP A 138 -8.54 -7.36 -2.54
N GLN A 139 -7.89 -8.51 -2.33
CA GLN A 139 -7.34 -9.33 -3.40
C GLN A 139 -8.42 -9.83 -4.37
N SER A 140 -9.60 -10.19 -3.86
CA SER A 140 -10.72 -10.61 -4.72
C SER A 140 -11.22 -9.44 -5.59
N ASN A 141 -11.32 -8.25 -5.01
CA ASN A 141 -11.71 -7.04 -5.74
C ASN A 141 -10.71 -6.67 -6.85
N LEU A 142 -9.38 -6.88 -6.63
CA LEU A 142 -8.38 -6.66 -7.67
C LEU A 142 -8.69 -7.48 -8.93
N GLY A 143 -8.97 -8.78 -8.78
CA GLY A 143 -9.34 -9.64 -9.91
C GLY A 143 -10.70 -9.29 -10.49
N ALA A 144 -11.70 -9.03 -9.64
CA ALA A 144 -13.05 -8.73 -10.07
C ALA A 144 -13.15 -7.45 -10.90
N GLN A 145 -12.41 -6.39 -10.55
CA GLN A 145 -12.45 -5.13 -11.32
C GLN A 145 -12.00 -5.33 -12.78
N THR A 146 -10.88 -6.02 -13.01
CA THR A 146 -10.45 -6.36 -14.39
C THR A 146 -11.34 -7.42 -15.02
N GLY A 147 -11.91 -8.32 -14.23
CA GLY A 147 -12.93 -9.28 -14.68
C GLY A 147 -14.15 -8.59 -15.28
N ARG A 148 -14.69 -7.54 -14.66
CA ARG A 148 -15.80 -6.73 -15.22
C ARG A 148 -15.45 -6.10 -16.55
N VAL A 149 -14.25 -5.53 -16.69
CA VAL A 149 -13.80 -4.95 -17.96
C VAL A 149 -13.62 -6.04 -19.02
N ALA A 150 -13.06 -7.19 -18.66
CA ALA A 150 -12.92 -8.33 -19.55
C ALA A 150 -14.29 -8.87 -19.99
N ARG A 151 -15.26 -8.95 -19.07
CA ARG A 151 -16.64 -9.31 -19.37
C ARG A 151 -17.25 -8.41 -20.46
N SER A 152 -17.19 -7.09 -20.28
CA SER A 152 -17.69 -6.14 -21.29
C SER A 152 -16.97 -6.33 -22.64
N TYR A 153 -15.64 -6.55 -22.61
CA TYR A 153 -14.86 -6.82 -23.81
C TYR A 153 -15.31 -8.12 -24.52
N ILE A 154 -15.55 -9.19 -23.75
CA ILE A 154 -16.04 -10.48 -24.28
C ILE A 154 -17.41 -10.29 -24.95
N GLU A 155 -18.33 -9.60 -24.29
CA GLU A 155 -19.68 -9.36 -24.81
C GLU A 155 -19.65 -8.50 -26.08
N GLU A 156 -18.94 -7.37 -26.07
CA GLU A 156 -18.95 -6.36 -27.11
C GLU A 156 -18.02 -6.70 -28.31
N ARG A 157 -16.79 -7.15 -28.01
CA ARG A 157 -15.74 -7.35 -29.03
C ARG A 157 -15.62 -8.79 -29.49
N LEU A 158 -15.76 -9.76 -28.56
CA LEU A 158 -15.67 -11.18 -28.87
C LEU A 158 -17.05 -11.83 -29.10
N LYS A 159 -18.13 -11.05 -29.06
CA LYS A 159 -19.51 -11.51 -29.28
C LYS A 159 -19.88 -12.70 -28.37
N GLY A 160 -19.41 -12.68 -27.15
CA GLY A 160 -19.65 -13.68 -26.13
C GLY A 160 -18.71 -14.90 -26.20
N ASN A 161 -17.81 -15.02 -27.18
CA ASN A 161 -16.95 -16.19 -27.37
C ASN A 161 -15.49 -15.88 -26.95
N ALA A 162 -15.08 -16.34 -25.78
CA ALA A 162 -13.73 -16.17 -25.30
C ALA A 162 -13.06 -17.51 -24.95
N LYS A 163 -11.85 -17.72 -25.46
CA LYS A 163 -10.92 -18.77 -25.02
C LYS A 163 -9.84 -18.11 -24.18
N ILE A 164 -9.87 -18.37 -22.88
CA ILE A 164 -9.17 -17.59 -21.87
C ILE A 164 -8.00 -18.39 -21.33
N ALA A 165 -6.82 -17.76 -21.27
CA ALA A 165 -5.68 -18.24 -20.52
C ALA A 165 -5.50 -17.40 -19.24
N ILE A 166 -5.19 -18.06 -18.12
CA ILE A 166 -4.92 -17.43 -16.84
C ILE A 166 -3.46 -17.67 -16.45
N LEU A 167 -2.76 -16.60 -16.10
CA LEU A 167 -1.44 -16.64 -15.48
C LEU A 167 -1.59 -16.35 -13.98
N ALA A 168 -1.37 -17.37 -13.17
CA ALA A 168 -1.47 -17.33 -11.71
C ALA A 168 -0.09 -17.18 -11.06
N PHE A 169 -0.05 -17.05 -9.72
CA PHE A 169 1.19 -17.08 -8.91
C PHE A 169 0.99 -17.92 -7.64
N LYS A 170 0.24 -19.00 -7.78
CA LYS A 170 -0.20 -19.86 -6.68
C LYS A 170 0.95 -20.51 -5.94
N SER A 171 2.00 -20.92 -6.65
CA SER A 171 3.20 -21.50 -6.02
C SER A 171 4.04 -20.48 -5.25
N LEU A 172 3.82 -19.17 -5.47
CA LEU A 172 4.48 -18.11 -4.71
C LEU A 172 3.64 -17.69 -3.48
N LEU A 173 2.36 -17.31 -3.70
CA LEU A 173 1.43 -16.81 -2.67
C LEU A 173 0.02 -17.35 -2.96
N ALA A 174 -0.25 -18.58 -2.52
CA ALA A 174 -1.45 -19.31 -2.88
C ALA A 174 -2.76 -18.55 -2.57
N GLU A 175 -2.91 -18.04 -1.35
CA GLU A 175 -4.15 -17.36 -0.91
C GLU A 175 -4.45 -16.10 -1.74
N GLN A 176 -3.42 -15.28 -2.00
CA GLN A 176 -3.60 -14.06 -2.79
C GLN A 176 -3.87 -14.38 -4.26
N SER A 177 -3.17 -15.37 -4.81
CA SER A 177 -3.38 -15.85 -6.18
C SER A 177 -4.78 -16.38 -6.36
N ASP A 178 -5.25 -17.25 -5.46
CA ASP A 178 -6.58 -17.83 -5.51
C ASP A 178 -7.67 -16.77 -5.34
N ALA A 179 -7.46 -15.77 -4.46
CA ALA A 179 -8.41 -14.69 -4.27
C ALA A 179 -8.52 -13.79 -5.52
N ARG A 180 -7.40 -13.38 -6.13
CA ARG A 180 -7.40 -12.58 -7.38
C ARG A 180 -8.03 -13.36 -8.53
N THR A 181 -7.59 -14.61 -8.72
CA THR A 181 -8.10 -15.50 -9.79
C THR A 181 -9.58 -15.78 -9.59
N GLY A 182 -10.02 -16.05 -8.36
CA GLY A 182 -11.43 -16.24 -8.02
C GLY A 182 -12.28 -15.00 -8.29
N GLY A 183 -11.78 -13.82 -7.97
CA GLY A 183 -12.42 -12.54 -8.28
C GLY A 183 -12.62 -12.34 -9.77
N PHE A 184 -11.60 -12.59 -10.59
CA PHE A 184 -11.71 -12.52 -12.05
C PHE A 184 -12.72 -13.55 -12.59
N LYS A 185 -12.59 -14.82 -12.19
CA LYS A 185 -13.46 -15.92 -12.64
C LYS A 185 -14.92 -15.65 -12.30
N SER A 186 -15.22 -15.09 -11.15
CA SER A 186 -16.59 -14.80 -10.72
C SER A 186 -17.33 -13.87 -11.69
N GLU A 187 -16.62 -12.90 -12.27
CA GLU A 187 -17.23 -11.92 -13.18
C GLU A 187 -17.54 -12.49 -14.57
N ILE A 188 -16.83 -13.54 -14.99
CA ILE A 188 -17.01 -14.16 -16.32
C ILE A 188 -17.79 -15.48 -16.26
N SER A 189 -18.06 -16.04 -15.08
CA SER A 189 -18.64 -17.38 -14.88
C SER A 189 -20.02 -17.55 -15.53
N ASN A 190 -20.78 -16.47 -15.68
CA ASN A 190 -22.14 -16.51 -16.25
C ASN A 190 -22.16 -16.23 -17.77
N LEU A 191 -21.01 -16.21 -18.43
CA LEU A 191 -20.91 -16.07 -19.90
C LEU A 191 -20.79 -17.44 -20.55
N PRO A 192 -21.83 -17.96 -21.24
CA PRO A 192 -21.83 -19.33 -21.73
C PRO A 192 -20.73 -19.66 -22.76
N GLY A 193 -20.25 -18.63 -23.48
CA GLY A 193 -19.17 -18.78 -24.47
C GLY A 193 -17.78 -18.45 -23.96
N ALA A 194 -17.63 -18.12 -22.68
CA ALA A 194 -16.33 -17.87 -22.05
C ALA A 194 -15.80 -19.16 -21.43
N GLU A 195 -14.68 -19.65 -21.92
CA GLU A 195 -14.06 -20.89 -21.48
C GLU A 195 -12.60 -20.63 -21.06
N ILE A 196 -12.22 -21.10 -19.88
CA ILE A 196 -10.83 -21.09 -19.42
C ILE A 196 -10.16 -22.35 -19.97
N VAL A 197 -9.32 -22.20 -20.97
CA VAL A 197 -8.64 -23.31 -21.65
C VAL A 197 -7.26 -23.61 -21.07
N ALA A 198 -6.67 -22.67 -20.34
CA ALA A 198 -5.38 -22.85 -19.68
C ALA A 198 -5.28 -22.03 -18.41
N GLU A 199 -4.66 -22.59 -17.37
CA GLU A 199 -4.26 -21.89 -16.16
C GLU A 199 -2.86 -22.38 -15.77
N GLN A 200 -1.90 -21.45 -15.68
CA GLN A 200 -0.49 -21.75 -15.45
C GLN A 200 0.11 -20.77 -14.44
N ASP A 201 1.01 -21.26 -13.60
CA ASP A 201 1.81 -20.38 -12.73
C ASP A 201 2.92 -19.69 -13.54
N ALA A 202 2.90 -18.34 -13.56
CA ALA A 202 3.88 -17.53 -14.26
C ALA A 202 3.88 -16.09 -13.71
N TRP A 203 4.66 -15.83 -12.67
CA TRP A 203 4.65 -14.54 -11.97
C TRP A 203 5.84 -13.62 -12.30
N LEU A 204 6.85 -14.11 -13.00
CA LEU A 204 7.95 -13.32 -13.54
C LEU A 204 7.77 -13.13 -15.06
N PRO A 205 8.22 -12.00 -15.64
CA PRO A 205 8.04 -11.73 -17.07
C PRO A 205 8.58 -12.84 -17.98
N GLU A 206 9.78 -13.34 -17.71
CA GLU A 206 10.42 -14.40 -18.49
C GLU A 206 9.66 -15.74 -18.38
N MET A 207 9.12 -16.06 -17.22
CA MET A 207 8.25 -17.24 -17.05
C MET A 207 6.97 -17.08 -17.86
N ALA A 208 6.35 -15.92 -17.80
CA ALA A 208 5.10 -15.64 -18.48
C ALA A 208 5.28 -15.65 -20.02
N ILE A 209 6.35 -15.06 -20.55
CA ILE A 209 6.67 -15.12 -21.98
C ILE A 209 6.73 -16.58 -22.46
N LYS A 210 7.48 -17.44 -21.76
CA LYS A 210 7.59 -18.84 -22.10
C LYS A 210 6.24 -19.56 -22.02
N LYS A 211 5.53 -19.40 -20.88
CA LYS A 211 4.25 -20.07 -20.64
C LYS A 211 3.16 -19.66 -21.64
N VAL A 212 3.09 -18.37 -21.98
CA VAL A 212 2.15 -17.90 -23.02
C VAL A 212 2.50 -18.51 -24.37
N GLY A 213 3.78 -18.59 -24.75
CA GLY A 213 4.20 -19.28 -25.98
C GLY A 213 3.75 -20.75 -26.01
N ASP A 214 3.95 -21.48 -24.91
CA ASP A 214 3.50 -22.87 -24.76
C ASP A 214 1.97 -22.97 -24.86
N ILE A 215 1.22 -22.06 -24.19
CA ILE A 215 -0.24 -22.01 -24.21
C ILE A 215 -0.76 -21.74 -25.62
N LEU A 216 -0.22 -20.75 -26.33
CA LEU A 216 -0.67 -20.40 -27.68
C LEU A 216 -0.36 -21.50 -28.72
N THR A 217 0.69 -22.28 -28.45
CA THR A 217 0.99 -23.47 -29.29
C THR A 217 -0.03 -24.58 -29.06
N ALA A 218 -0.40 -24.83 -27.80
CA ALA A 218 -1.36 -25.88 -27.43
C ALA A 218 -2.83 -25.47 -27.66
N ASN A 219 -3.14 -24.18 -27.58
CA ASN A 219 -4.49 -23.62 -27.68
C ASN A 219 -4.45 -22.38 -28.58
N PRO A 220 -4.33 -22.56 -29.90
CA PRO A 220 -4.20 -21.46 -30.87
C PRO A 220 -5.45 -20.56 -30.94
N GLU A 221 -6.58 -21.02 -30.40
CA GLU A 221 -7.86 -20.29 -30.31
C GLU A 221 -7.89 -19.25 -29.15
N VAL A 222 -6.91 -19.22 -28.23
CA VAL A 222 -6.86 -18.26 -27.15
C VAL A 222 -6.93 -16.84 -27.71
N ASN A 223 -7.88 -16.05 -27.22
CA ASN A 223 -8.13 -14.67 -27.62
C ASN A 223 -8.19 -13.70 -26.44
N LEU A 224 -8.07 -14.20 -25.20
CA LEU A 224 -7.95 -13.41 -24.00
C LEU A 224 -6.95 -14.04 -23.03
N ILE A 225 -6.05 -13.23 -22.48
CA ILE A 225 -5.15 -13.63 -21.40
C ILE A 225 -5.42 -12.73 -20.20
N TRP A 226 -5.59 -13.33 -19.02
CA TRP A 226 -5.65 -12.61 -17.76
C TRP A 226 -4.50 -13.02 -16.85
N SER A 227 -3.87 -12.04 -16.19
CA SER A 227 -2.74 -12.29 -15.29
C SER A 227 -2.98 -11.74 -13.89
N ALA A 228 -2.64 -12.54 -12.90
CA ALA A 228 -2.89 -12.27 -11.50
C ALA A 228 -1.85 -11.33 -10.84
N ASN A 229 -0.76 -10.95 -11.53
CA ASN A 229 0.27 -10.04 -11.01
C ASN A 229 1.00 -9.28 -12.11
N GLU A 230 1.84 -8.30 -11.71
CA GLU A 230 2.58 -7.43 -12.64
C GLU A 230 3.47 -8.21 -13.61
N GLY A 231 4.35 -9.07 -13.10
CA GLY A 231 5.31 -9.78 -13.94
C GLY A 231 4.64 -10.68 -14.97
N GLY A 232 3.58 -11.39 -14.56
CA GLY A 232 2.75 -12.17 -15.48
C GLY A 232 2.07 -11.30 -16.54
N THR A 233 1.56 -10.12 -16.16
CA THR A 233 0.92 -9.17 -17.08
C THR A 233 1.93 -8.61 -18.09
N VAL A 234 3.11 -8.19 -17.63
CA VAL A 234 4.20 -7.71 -18.50
C VAL A 234 4.60 -8.82 -19.50
N GLY A 235 4.84 -10.03 -19.00
CA GLY A 235 5.24 -11.14 -19.85
C GLY A 235 4.17 -11.55 -20.86
N ALA A 236 2.87 -11.51 -20.48
CA ALA A 236 1.77 -11.77 -21.39
C ALA A 236 1.72 -10.76 -22.55
N VAL A 237 1.83 -9.45 -22.24
CA VAL A 237 1.88 -8.40 -23.26
C VAL A 237 3.06 -8.61 -24.22
N MET A 238 4.24 -8.86 -23.68
CA MET A 238 5.45 -9.10 -24.49
C MET A 238 5.34 -10.35 -25.36
N ALA A 239 4.76 -11.43 -24.83
CA ALA A 239 4.56 -12.67 -25.58
C ALA A 239 3.57 -12.49 -26.74
N VAL A 240 2.44 -11.82 -26.50
CA VAL A 240 1.44 -11.49 -27.55
C VAL A 240 2.09 -10.66 -28.65
N LYS A 241 2.85 -9.63 -28.27
CA LYS A 241 3.58 -8.78 -29.21
C LYS A 241 4.64 -9.56 -30.01
N SER A 242 5.45 -10.37 -29.35
CA SER A 242 6.46 -11.19 -30.02
C SER A 242 5.88 -12.23 -30.97
N ALA A 243 4.66 -12.70 -30.70
CA ALA A 243 3.94 -13.64 -31.55
C ALA A 243 3.16 -12.96 -32.69
N GLY A 244 3.19 -11.62 -32.82
CA GLY A 244 2.45 -10.87 -33.84
C GLY A 244 0.93 -11.07 -33.71
N GLN A 245 0.41 -11.13 -32.48
CA GLN A 245 -1.00 -11.40 -32.20
C GLN A 245 -1.76 -10.15 -31.71
N GLU A 246 -1.21 -8.97 -31.96
CA GLU A 246 -1.87 -7.69 -31.69
C GLU A 246 -3.21 -7.61 -32.41
N GLY A 247 -4.22 -7.11 -31.71
CA GLY A 247 -5.59 -7.05 -32.21
C GLY A 247 -6.37 -8.39 -32.19
N ARG A 248 -5.68 -9.53 -32.02
CA ARG A 248 -6.34 -10.86 -31.88
C ARG A 248 -6.43 -11.30 -30.42
N ILE A 249 -5.40 -11.06 -29.63
CA ILE A 249 -5.36 -11.46 -28.23
C ILE A 249 -5.37 -10.22 -27.34
N ALA A 250 -6.39 -10.10 -26.49
CA ALA A 250 -6.48 -9.07 -25.49
C ALA A 250 -5.87 -9.53 -24.16
N VAL A 251 -5.10 -8.65 -23.50
CA VAL A 251 -4.52 -8.91 -22.17
C VAL A 251 -5.22 -8.04 -21.13
N PHE A 252 -5.55 -8.65 -19.99
CA PHE A 252 -6.01 -8.01 -18.77
C PHE A 252 -5.13 -8.45 -17.62
N GLY A 253 -4.93 -7.60 -16.63
CA GLY A 253 -3.98 -7.95 -15.58
C GLY A 253 -4.28 -7.36 -14.22
N THR A 254 -3.37 -7.61 -13.33
CA THR A 254 -3.32 -7.05 -11.98
C THR A 254 -1.98 -6.38 -11.73
N ASP A 255 -1.96 -5.53 -10.70
CA ASP A 255 -0.94 -4.58 -10.34
C ASP A 255 -0.80 -3.40 -11.32
N VAL A 256 -0.12 -2.35 -10.90
CA VAL A 256 0.10 -1.13 -11.68
C VAL A 256 1.53 -0.66 -11.50
N SER A 257 2.15 -0.28 -12.62
CA SER A 257 3.48 0.32 -12.67
C SER A 257 3.55 1.33 -13.81
N ASP A 258 4.66 2.06 -13.90
CA ASP A 258 4.94 2.94 -15.03
C ASP A 258 4.95 2.17 -16.35
N GLN A 259 5.48 0.93 -16.35
CA GLN A 259 5.51 0.06 -17.52
C GLN A 259 4.12 -0.37 -17.96
N LEU A 260 3.26 -0.84 -17.03
CA LEU A 260 1.88 -1.23 -17.35
C LEU A 260 1.05 -0.04 -17.79
N ALA A 261 1.24 1.14 -17.17
CA ALA A 261 0.62 2.38 -17.64
C ALA A 261 1.07 2.73 -19.07
N GLY A 262 2.35 2.50 -19.40
CA GLY A 262 2.87 2.64 -20.76
C GLY A 262 2.17 1.71 -21.76
N PHE A 263 1.97 0.44 -21.42
CA PHE A 263 1.24 -0.52 -22.28
C PHE A 263 -0.24 -0.15 -22.47
N LEU A 264 -0.91 0.38 -21.43
CA LEU A 264 -2.28 0.88 -21.57
C LEU A 264 -2.38 2.08 -22.52
N LEU A 265 -1.32 2.87 -22.65
CA LEU A 265 -1.25 4.06 -23.54
C LEU A 265 -0.67 3.72 -24.92
N SER A 266 -0.20 2.49 -25.15
CA SER A 266 0.41 2.05 -26.39
C SER A 266 -0.64 1.85 -27.49
N ASP A 267 -0.26 2.13 -28.75
CA ASP A 267 -1.13 1.96 -29.93
C ASP A 267 -1.34 0.48 -30.31
N ASP A 268 -0.52 -0.45 -29.77
CA ASP A 268 -0.62 -1.89 -30.05
C ASP A 268 -1.92 -2.56 -29.53
N GLN A 269 -2.61 -1.90 -28.62
CA GLN A 269 -3.90 -2.31 -28.07
C GLN A 269 -3.90 -3.73 -27.43
N ILE A 270 -2.77 -4.18 -26.90
CA ILE A 270 -2.67 -5.50 -26.28
C ILE A 270 -3.24 -5.47 -24.85
N LEU A 271 -2.73 -4.58 -23.97
CA LEU A 271 -3.22 -4.43 -22.60
C LEU A 271 -4.47 -3.54 -22.57
N HIS A 272 -5.59 -4.09 -22.08
CA HIS A 272 -6.87 -3.40 -22.03
C HIS A 272 -7.16 -2.77 -20.67
N ALA A 273 -6.90 -3.49 -19.58
CA ALA A 273 -7.06 -2.97 -18.23
C ALA A 273 -6.14 -3.68 -17.24
N THR A 274 -5.81 -2.99 -16.17
CA THR A 274 -5.13 -3.55 -15.01
C THR A 274 -5.66 -2.93 -13.73
N THR A 275 -5.59 -3.66 -12.62
CA THR A 275 -6.04 -3.19 -11.30
C THR A 275 -4.88 -3.19 -10.32
N GLY A 276 -4.59 -2.03 -9.73
CA GLY A 276 -3.49 -1.89 -8.80
C GLY A 276 -3.89 -1.83 -7.35
N GLN A 277 -2.98 -2.22 -6.50
CA GLN A 277 -3.04 -1.95 -5.07
C GLN A 277 -2.79 -0.45 -4.82
N ARG A 278 -3.04 -0.01 -3.58
CA ARG A 278 -2.83 1.38 -3.13
C ARG A 278 -1.78 1.44 -2.03
N PRO A 279 -0.51 1.18 -2.33
CA PRO A 279 0.51 1.05 -1.29
C PRO A 279 0.69 2.32 -0.45
N PHE A 280 0.64 3.51 -1.06
CA PHE A 280 0.70 4.75 -0.31
C PHE A 280 -0.43 4.86 0.71
N GLU A 281 -1.66 4.62 0.26
CA GLU A 281 -2.85 4.69 1.12
C GLU A 281 -2.87 3.57 2.19
N ILE A 282 -2.30 2.40 1.89
CA ILE A 282 -2.10 1.32 2.89
C ILE A 282 -1.17 1.81 4.00
N GLY A 283 -0.05 2.43 3.65
CA GLY A 283 0.90 2.98 4.61
C GLY A 283 0.28 4.09 5.47
N SER A 284 -0.41 5.05 4.83
CA SER A 284 -1.13 6.12 5.55
C SER A 284 -2.14 5.52 6.52
N LYS A 285 -3.01 4.62 6.03
CA LYS A 285 -4.08 4.04 6.84
C LYS A 285 -3.55 3.21 8.01
N ALA A 286 -2.41 2.54 7.84
CA ALA A 286 -1.81 1.76 8.90
C ALA A 286 -1.31 2.66 10.06
N VAL A 287 -0.70 3.82 9.75
CA VAL A 287 -0.28 4.80 10.77
C VAL A 287 -1.46 5.54 11.37
N GLU A 288 -2.45 5.99 10.58
CA GLU A 288 -3.70 6.57 11.09
C GLU A 288 -4.36 5.63 12.10
N THR A 289 -4.51 4.35 11.74
CA THR A 289 -5.09 3.34 12.62
C THR A 289 -4.26 3.12 13.89
N ALA A 290 -2.93 3.25 13.80
CA ALA A 290 -2.06 3.19 14.99
C ALA A 290 -2.31 4.38 15.92
N VAL A 291 -2.45 5.59 15.37
CA VAL A 291 -2.76 6.81 16.13
C VAL A 291 -4.12 6.69 16.82
N ASP A 292 -5.16 6.26 16.09
CA ASP A 292 -6.50 6.04 16.62
C ASP A 292 -6.45 5.01 17.78
N ALA A 293 -5.76 3.88 17.58
CA ALA A 293 -5.63 2.85 18.61
C ALA A 293 -4.86 3.32 19.86
N ILE A 294 -3.83 4.16 19.70
CA ILE A 294 -3.11 4.76 20.85
C ILE A 294 -4.01 5.71 21.64
N ASN A 295 -4.84 6.49 20.94
CA ASN A 295 -5.80 7.41 21.55
C ASN A 295 -7.06 6.69 22.08
N GLU A 296 -7.10 5.36 22.05
CA GLU A 296 -8.24 4.53 22.49
C GLU A 296 -9.52 4.77 21.66
N GLU A 297 -9.37 5.28 20.44
CA GLU A 297 -10.47 5.41 19.51
C GLU A 297 -10.83 4.06 18.88
N PRO A 298 -12.11 3.83 18.51
CA PRO A 298 -12.52 2.58 17.90
C PRO A 298 -11.86 2.33 16.55
N VAL A 299 -11.16 1.20 16.41
CA VAL A 299 -10.56 0.77 15.15
C VAL A 299 -11.18 -0.53 14.65
N LYS A 300 -11.26 -0.69 13.32
CA LYS A 300 -11.71 -1.94 12.71
C LYS A 300 -10.61 -2.99 12.81
N ASN A 301 -10.96 -4.22 13.17
CA ASN A 301 -9.98 -5.33 13.21
C ASN A 301 -9.37 -5.64 11.84
N ARG A 302 -10.09 -5.32 10.74
CA ARG A 302 -9.64 -5.52 9.37
C ARG A 302 -10.13 -4.37 8.48
N VAL A 303 -9.22 -3.84 7.66
CA VAL A 303 -9.51 -2.81 6.66
C VAL A 303 -9.04 -3.34 5.31
N SER A 304 -9.98 -3.76 4.47
CA SER A 304 -9.72 -4.19 3.10
C SER A 304 -9.90 -3.00 2.15
N MET A 305 -8.85 -2.65 1.41
CA MET A 305 -8.83 -1.51 0.49
C MET A 305 -9.05 -1.99 -0.93
N SER A 306 -10.06 -1.42 -1.58
CA SER A 306 -10.32 -1.68 -3.00
C SER A 306 -9.17 -1.21 -3.87
N GLY A 307 -8.92 -1.95 -4.96
CA GLY A 307 -7.91 -1.58 -5.95
C GLY A 307 -8.27 -0.32 -6.75
N VAL A 308 -7.30 0.19 -7.48
CA VAL A 308 -7.48 1.22 -8.49
C VAL A 308 -7.48 0.58 -9.89
N LEU A 309 -8.58 0.73 -10.61
CA LEU A 309 -8.69 0.25 -11.99
C LEU A 309 -8.08 1.28 -12.95
N LEU A 310 -7.17 0.83 -13.80
CA LEU A 310 -6.70 1.56 -14.98
C LEU A 310 -7.19 0.85 -16.24
N ASN A 311 -7.84 1.60 -17.10
CA ASN A 311 -8.44 1.11 -18.34
C ASN A 311 -7.93 1.95 -19.52
N ARG A 312 -7.52 1.29 -20.62
CA ARG A 312 -7.09 1.99 -21.83
C ARG A 312 -8.15 2.91 -22.43
N LEU A 313 -9.44 2.64 -22.17
CA LEU A 313 -10.54 3.50 -22.60
C LEU A 313 -10.60 4.83 -21.84
N ASP A 314 -9.86 4.95 -20.72
CA ASP A 314 -9.65 6.23 -20.01
C ASP A 314 -8.16 6.59 -19.95
N PRO A 315 -7.57 7.01 -21.07
CA PRO A 315 -6.16 7.36 -21.12
C PRO A 315 -5.81 8.59 -20.27
N ALA A 316 -6.80 9.41 -19.90
CA ALA A 316 -6.58 10.56 -19.02
C ALA A 316 -6.31 10.09 -17.57
N ALA A 317 -7.11 9.15 -17.07
CA ALA A 317 -6.88 8.53 -15.76
C ALA A 317 -5.53 7.79 -15.71
N VAL A 318 -5.15 7.08 -16.78
CA VAL A 318 -3.85 6.39 -16.86
C VAL A 318 -2.69 7.39 -16.79
N ARG A 319 -2.75 8.49 -17.54
CA ARG A 319 -1.71 9.55 -17.49
C ARG A 319 -1.65 10.22 -16.12
N THR A 320 -2.79 10.49 -15.50
CA THR A 320 -2.87 11.09 -14.15
C THR A 320 -2.23 10.17 -13.11
N PHE A 321 -2.54 8.88 -13.16
CA PHE A 321 -1.93 7.88 -12.28
C PHE A 321 -0.41 7.85 -12.47
N ARG A 322 0.06 7.75 -13.71
CA ARG A 322 1.49 7.70 -14.04
C ARG A 322 2.24 8.92 -13.51
N LYS A 323 1.69 10.11 -13.72
CA LYS A 323 2.26 11.36 -13.19
C LYS A 323 2.35 11.35 -11.67
N ARG A 324 1.25 10.97 -10.97
CA ARG A 324 1.24 10.86 -9.50
C ARG A 324 2.28 9.87 -8.99
N LEU A 325 2.41 8.71 -9.64
CA LEU A 325 3.41 7.71 -9.28
C LEU A 325 4.83 8.27 -9.39
N GLN A 326 5.14 8.96 -10.49
CA GLN A 326 6.44 9.60 -10.71
C GLN A 326 6.72 10.71 -9.68
N GLU A 327 5.72 11.52 -9.33
CA GLU A 327 5.84 12.56 -8.30
C GLU A 327 6.12 11.96 -6.91
N LEU A 328 5.45 10.85 -6.55
CA LEU A 328 5.69 10.14 -5.29
C LEU A 328 7.11 9.56 -5.24
N ILE A 329 7.58 8.96 -6.33
CA ILE A 329 8.94 8.41 -6.42
C ILE A 329 9.98 9.54 -6.30
N ALA A 330 9.77 10.67 -6.98
CA ALA A 330 10.69 11.80 -6.97
C ALA A 330 10.78 12.50 -5.58
N LYS A 331 9.70 12.51 -4.79
CA LYS A 331 9.71 13.06 -3.43
C LYS A 331 10.50 12.23 -2.42
N GLY A 332 10.75 10.97 -2.71
CA GLY A 332 11.45 10.04 -1.84
C GLY A 332 12.89 9.73 -2.27
N SER A 333 13.34 10.36 -3.37
CA SER A 333 14.72 10.33 -3.84
C SER A 333 15.47 11.55 -3.31
#